data_040c5249548f3ef7ad0632b4bde9da83
#
_entry.id   040c5249548f3ef7ad0632b4bde9da83
#
_cell.length_a   1.000
_cell.length_b   1.000
_cell.length_c   1.000
_cell.angle_alpha   90.00
_cell.angle_beta   90.00
_cell.angle_gamma   90.00
#
_symmetry.space_group_name_H-M   'P 1'
#
loop_
_entity.id
_entity.type
_entity.pdbx_description
1 polymer ?
#
loop_
_entity_poly.entity_id
_entity_poly.type
_entity_poly.pdbx_seq_one_letter_code
_entity_poly.pdbx_strand_id
1 'polypeptide(L)'
;MRYLKHSILIILSLVLIEFSFAQNFAYPSIRKQGKELKSFIPKGWILLDSTKGDLNKDKFDDLVLVVQHKDSVKMIKHDFEESEPVITQPRMLLILFYNQLARQYELIEQNNQFILNHDNENMEDPYLDMYIHKGVLNIGIYIFMNMGGWEVSNNTYQFRYQHNEFALIGADCRSTNRGSGATEDRSYNFLTKKVKISTGNISSDRQRVVWRKLMIKELKNIQTFKRPFSWQVEEDFYL
;
A
#
# COMPACT_ATOMS: atom_id res chain seq x y z
N MET A 1 -29.95 -53.25 27.59
CA MET A 1 -29.29 -53.00 26.27
C MET A 1 -29.93 -51.93 25.36
N ARG A 2 -31.04 -51.30 25.71
CA ARG A 2 -31.73 -50.28 24.87
C ARG A 2 -31.23 -48.85 25.13
N TYR A 3 -30.67 -48.56 26.28
CA TYR A 3 -30.21 -47.19 26.65
C TYR A 3 -28.79 -46.87 26.16
N LEU A 4 -27.98 -47.86 25.80
CA LEU A 4 -26.61 -47.66 25.32
C LEU A 4 -26.55 -47.15 23.87
N LYS A 5 -27.59 -47.44 23.06
CA LYS A 5 -27.66 -46.98 21.65
C LYS A 5 -28.02 -45.50 21.49
N HIS A 6 -28.75 -44.94 22.46
CA HIS A 6 -29.14 -43.53 22.42
C HIS A 6 -28.02 -42.60 22.91
N SER A 7 -27.17 -43.04 23.81
CA SER A 7 -26.02 -42.29 24.32
C SER A 7 -24.91 -42.13 23.27
N ILE A 8 -24.75 -43.10 22.38
CA ILE A 8 -23.76 -43.04 21.28
C ILE A 8 -24.21 -42.05 20.18
N LEU A 9 -25.51 -41.90 19.95
CA LEU A 9 -26.03 -40.98 18.94
C LEU A 9 -25.90 -39.50 19.39
N ILE A 10 -25.98 -39.22 20.68
CA ILE A 10 -25.82 -37.86 21.24
C ILE A 10 -24.36 -37.44 21.26
N ILE A 11 -23.43 -38.37 21.44
CA ILE A 11 -21.99 -38.07 21.42
C ILE A 11 -21.49 -37.80 19.99
N LEU A 12 -22.10 -38.41 18.97
CA LEU A 12 -21.70 -38.17 17.58
C LEU A 12 -22.20 -36.83 17.01
N SER A 13 -23.24 -36.23 17.60
CA SER A 13 -23.74 -34.91 17.18
C SER A 13 -22.98 -33.72 17.78
N LEU A 14 -22.14 -33.98 18.78
CA LEU A 14 -21.34 -32.94 19.46
C LEU A 14 -19.93 -32.73 18.87
N VAL A 15 -19.54 -33.49 17.86
CA VAL A 15 -18.20 -33.42 17.25
C VAL A 15 -18.16 -32.61 15.95
N LEU A 16 -19.31 -32.08 15.48
CA LEU A 16 -19.34 -31.09 14.39
C LEU A 16 -19.29 -29.67 14.95
N ILE A 17 -18.31 -29.38 15.81
CA ILE A 17 -17.83 -27.99 15.96
C ILE A 17 -17.01 -27.75 14.71
N GLU A 18 -17.62 -27.17 13.71
CA GLU A 18 -16.91 -26.58 12.59
C GLU A 18 -15.93 -25.55 13.18
N PHE A 19 -14.65 -25.91 13.22
CA PHE A 19 -13.59 -24.90 13.31
C PHE A 19 -13.67 -24.11 12.03
N SER A 20 -14.53 -23.09 12.00
CA SER A 20 -14.49 -22.04 10.99
C SER A 20 -13.20 -21.26 11.28
N PHE A 21 -12.07 -21.77 10.80
CA PHE A 21 -10.89 -20.97 10.68
C PHE A 21 -11.28 -19.79 9.80
N ALA A 22 -11.20 -18.59 10.33
CA ALA A 22 -11.34 -17.39 9.54
C ALA A 22 -10.32 -17.49 8.40
N GLN A 23 -10.79 -17.85 7.23
CA GLN A 23 -9.93 -18.05 6.07
C GLN A 23 -9.43 -16.65 5.69
N ASN A 24 -8.13 -16.41 5.83
CA ASN A 24 -7.52 -15.17 5.37
C ASN A 24 -7.87 -14.95 3.91
N PHE A 25 -8.26 -13.73 3.56
CA PHE A 25 -8.55 -13.39 2.18
C PHE A 25 -7.36 -13.74 1.27
N ALA A 26 -7.61 -14.55 0.24
CA ALA A 26 -6.60 -14.95 -0.73
C ALA A 26 -6.62 -14.02 -1.94
N TYR A 27 -5.55 -13.29 -2.14
CA TYR A 27 -5.37 -12.48 -3.34
C TYR A 27 -5.22 -13.36 -4.58
N PRO A 28 -5.87 -13.03 -5.71
CA PRO A 28 -5.76 -13.81 -6.93
C PRO A 28 -4.36 -13.66 -7.54
N SER A 29 -3.90 -14.72 -8.21
CA SER A 29 -2.76 -14.63 -9.11
C SER A 29 -3.17 -13.89 -10.38
N ILE A 30 -2.41 -12.88 -10.77
CA ILE A 30 -2.68 -12.06 -11.95
C ILE A 30 -2.06 -12.73 -13.18
N ARG A 31 -2.74 -12.60 -14.31
CA ARG A 31 -2.24 -13.05 -15.61
C ARG A 31 -0.88 -12.44 -15.91
N LYS A 32 0.06 -13.25 -16.39
CA LYS A 32 1.43 -12.79 -16.68
C LYS A 32 1.54 -11.91 -17.92
N GLN A 33 0.65 -12.07 -18.90
CA GLN A 33 0.70 -11.35 -20.18
C GLN A 33 -0.71 -11.03 -20.68
N GLY A 34 -0.87 -9.89 -21.36
CA GLY A 34 -2.15 -9.47 -21.94
C GLY A 34 -2.02 -8.25 -22.84
N LYS A 35 -2.91 -8.13 -23.84
CA LYS A 35 -2.88 -7.02 -24.80
C LYS A 35 -3.53 -5.74 -24.27
N GLU A 36 -4.44 -5.87 -23.34
CA GLU A 36 -5.26 -4.77 -22.82
C GLU A 36 -5.25 -4.75 -21.31
N LEU A 37 -5.40 -3.57 -20.72
CA LEU A 37 -5.52 -3.35 -19.29
C LEU A 37 -6.54 -4.32 -18.64
N LYS A 38 -7.70 -4.49 -19.28
CA LYS A 38 -8.76 -5.38 -18.77
C LYS A 38 -8.32 -6.82 -18.56
N SER A 39 -7.29 -7.28 -19.29
CA SER A 39 -6.74 -8.62 -19.16
C SER A 39 -6.12 -8.90 -17.79
N PHE A 40 -5.74 -7.85 -17.05
CA PHE A 40 -5.07 -7.93 -15.76
C PHE A 40 -6.02 -7.68 -14.58
N ILE A 41 -7.29 -7.36 -14.85
CA ILE A 41 -8.31 -7.17 -13.81
C ILE A 41 -9.02 -8.50 -13.57
N PRO A 42 -8.87 -9.14 -12.40
CA PRO A 42 -9.51 -10.42 -12.12
C PRO A 42 -11.03 -10.28 -12.01
N LYS A 43 -11.74 -11.42 -12.14
CA LYS A 43 -13.18 -11.46 -11.85
C LYS A 43 -13.43 -11.02 -10.39
N GLY A 44 -14.42 -10.15 -10.19
CA GLY A 44 -14.76 -9.61 -8.88
C GLY A 44 -13.95 -8.38 -8.48
N TRP A 45 -13.05 -7.89 -9.35
CA TRP A 45 -12.25 -6.68 -9.13
C TRP A 45 -12.64 -5.56 -10.10
N ILE A 46 -12.36 -4.34 -9.73
CA ILE A 46 -12.52 -3.13 -10.56
C ILE A 46 -11.21 -2.37 -10.63
N LEU A 47 -11.03 -1.60 -11.67
CA LEU A 47 -9.98 -0.60 -11.76
C LEU A 47 -10.34 0.57 -10.83
N LEU A 48 -9.46 0.87 -9.87
CA LEU A 48 -9.56 2.06 -9.03
C LEU A 48 -8.84 3.23 -9.68
N ASP A 49 -7.60 2.99 -10.15
CA ASP A 49 -6.77 4.01 -10.81
C ASP A 49 -5.77 3.39 -11.79
N SER A 50 -5.25 4.19 -12.73
CA SER A 50 -4.18 3.77 -13.64
C SER A 50 -3.35 4.95 -14.14
N THR A 51 -2.05 4.71 -14.36
CA THR A 51 -1.13 5.68 -14.96
C THR A 51 -0.26 5.01 -16.00
N LYS A 52 0.25 5.81 -16.96
CA LYS A 52 1.14 5.38 -18.04
C LYS A 52 2.42 6.19 -18.05
N GLY A 53 3.51 5.55 -18.45
CA GLY A 53 4.80 6.19 -18.70
C GLY A 53 5.93 5.17 -18.77
N ASP A 54 7.04 5.57 -19.34
CA ASP A 54 8.22 4.74 -19.53
C ASP A 54 8.99 4.58 -18.21
N LEU A 55 8.83 3.43 -17.56
CA LEU A 55 9.47 3.11 -16.26
C LEU A 55 10.83 2.41 -16.45
N ASN A 56 10.95 1.59 -17.50
CA ASN A 56 12.13 0.77 -17.77
C ASN A 56 13.13 1.44 -18.73
N LYS A 57 12.78 2.62 -19.30
CA LYS A 57 13.56 3.45 -20.22
C LYS A 57 13.76 2.82 -21.60
N ASP A 58 12.78 2.06 -22.07
CA ASP A 58 12.77 1.47 -23.41
C ASP A 58 12.03 2.33 -24.46
N LYS A 59 11.48 3.49 -24.03
CA LYS A 59 10.71 4.47 -24.82
C LYS A 59 9.27 4.06 -25.12
N PHE A 60 8.77 3.01 -24.50
CA PHE A 60 7.38 2.61 -24.59
C PHE A 60 6.68 2.88 -23.27
N ASP A 61 5.41 3.22 -23.34
CA ASP A 61 4.61 3.47 -22.14
C ASP A 61 4.27 2.14 -21.46
N ASP A 62 4.73 2.00 -20.24
CA ASP A 62 4.34 0.98 -19.28
C ASP A 62 3.02 1.36 -18.62
N LEU A 63 2.39 0.42 -17.94
CA LEU A 63 1.13 0.62 -17.21
C LEU A 63 1.31 0.30 -15.73
N VAL A 64 0.74 1.16 -14.89
CA VAL A 64 0.55 0.85 -13.47
C VAL A 64 -0.93 0.94 -13.14
N LEU A 65 -1.45 -0.07 -12.45
CA LEU A 65 -2.86 -0.18 -12.09
C LEU A 65 -3.01 -0.32 -10.58
N VAL A 66 -4.00 0.36 -10.03
CA VAL A 66 -4.55 0.02 -8.72
C VAL A 66 -5.91 -0.62 -8.97
N VAL A 67 -6.06 -1.85 -8.50
CA VAL A 67 -7.32 -2.58 -8.59
C VAL A 67 -7.87 -2.87 -7.19
N GLN A 68 -9.21 -2.84 -7.07
CA GLN A 68 -9.93 -3.03 -5.81
C GLN A 68 -10.97 -4.13 -5.95
N HIS A 69 -11.14 -4.96 -4.93
CA HIS A 69 -12.22 -5.93 -4.89
C HIS A 69 -13.58 -5.23 -4.83
N LYS A 70 -14.57 -5.74 -5.56
CA LYS A 70 -15.92 -5.13 -5.61
C LYS A 70 -16.63 -5.20 -4.28
N ASP A 71 -16.49 -6.33 -3.60
CA ASP A 71 -17.19 -6.62 -2.37
C ASP A 71 -16.28 -6.39 -1.17
N SER A 72 -16.85 -5.90 -0.07
CA SER A 72 -16.18 -5.90 1.20
C SER A 72 -16.05 -7.32 1.74
N VAL A 73 -14.85 -7.66 2.22
CA VAL A 73 -14.53 -8.97 2.76
C VAL A 73 -13.93 -8.82 4.16
N LYS A 74 -14.08 -9.86 4.97
CA LYS A 74 -13.45 -9.92 6.29
C LYS A 74 -11.98 -10.29 6.11
N MET A 75 -11.10 -9.44 6.61
CA MET A 75 -9.64 -9.65 6.62
C MET A 75 -9.12 -9.58 8.05
N ILE A 76 -7.98 -10.21 8.30
CA ILE A 76 -7.26 -10.00 9.56
C ILE A 76 -6.22 -8.92 9.31
N LYS A 77 -6.36 -7.80 10.03
CA LYS A 77 -5.37 -6.74 10.05
C LYS A 77 -4.33 -7.07 11.11
N HIS A 78 -3.08 -7.12 10.69
CA HIS A 78 -1.94 -7.34 11.59
C HIS A 78 -1.28 -5.98 11.83
N ASP A 79 -1.79 -5.22 12.79
CA ASP A 79 -1.18 -3.97 13.23
C ASP A 79 -0.49 -4.19 14.56
N PHE A 80 0.83 -4.02 14.55
CA PHE A 80 1.71 -4.14 15.72
C PHE A 80 1.59 -5.49 16.47
N GLU A 81 0.89 -5.55 17.59
CA GLU A 81 0.79 -6.74 18.45
C GLU A 81 -0.61 -7.39 18.40
N GLU A 82 -1.61 -6.72 17.84
CA GLU A 82 -2.98 -7.21 17.81
C GLU A 82 -3.44 -7.57 16.40
N SER A 83 -4.17 -8.67 16.29
CA SER A 83 -4.77 -9.14 15.04
C SER A 83 -6.27 -9.02 15.14
N GLU A 84 -6.84 -7.97 14.54
CA GLU A 84 -8.28 -7.76 14.55
C GLU A 84 -8.93 -7.99 13.17
N PRO A 85 -10.14 -8.55 13.15
CA PRO A 85 -10.89 -8.67 11.91
C PRO A 85 -11.44 -7.31 11.49
N VAL A 86 -11.14 -6.91 10.26
CA VAL A 86 -11.69 -5.72 9.61
C VAL A 86 -12.50 -6.10 8.39
N ILE A 87 -13.51 -5.30 8.07
CA ILE A 87 -14.30 -5.43 6.84
C ILE A 87 -13.83 -4.36 5.88
N THR A 88 -13.26 -4.77 4.75
CA THR A 88 -12.68 -3.82 3.79
C THR A 88 -12.70 -4.38 2.38
N GLN A 89 -12.45 -3.52 1.39
CA GLN A 89 -12.25 -3.89 -0.01
C GLN A 89 -10.75 -4.00 -0.30
N PRO A 90 -10.20 -5.23 -0.46
CA PRO A 90 -8.78 -5.43 -0.73
C PRO A 90 -8.32 -4.71 -2.01
N ARG A 91 -7.07 -4.24 -1.99
CA ARG A 91 -6.43 -3.53 -3.11
C ARG A 91 -5.14 -4.21 -3.53
N MET A 92 -4.80 -4.09 -4.82
CA MET A 92 -3.53 -4.54 -5.38
C MET A 92 -2.94 -3.46 -6.27
N LEU A 93 -1.63 -3.33 -6.21
CA LEU A 93 -0.83 -2.59 -7.16
C LEU A 93 -0.26 -3.57 -8.19
N LEU A 94 -0.45 -3.27 -9.48
CA LEU A 94 0.09 -4.05 -10.59
C LEU A 94 0.96 -3.15 -11.46
N ILE A 95 2.18 -3.58 -11.76
CA ILE A 95 3.08 -2.88 -12.68
C ILE A 95 3.35 -3.76 -13.88
N LEU A 96 3.11 -3.23 -15.06
CA LEU A 96 3.12 -3.93 -16.32
C LEU A 96 4.07 -3.23 -17.29
N PHE A 97 5.04 -3.95 -17.86
CA PHE A 97 5.88 -3.42 -18.93
C PHE A 97 5.33 -3.78 -20.30
N TYR A 98 5.42 -2.85 -21.24
CA TYR A 98 5.03 -3.09 -22.61
C TYR A 98 6.16 -3.79 -23.38
N ASN A 99 5.88 -4.99 -23.88
CA ASN A 99 6.79 -5.71 -24.76
C ASN A 99 6.45 -5.40 -26.22
N GLN A 100 7.29 -4.59 -26.89
CA GLN A 100 7.09 -4.17 -28.28
C GLN A 100 7.09 -5.35 -29.25
N LEU A 101 7.96 -6.34 -29.05
CA LEU A 101 8.07 -7.49 -29.96
C LEU A 101 6.81 -8.35 -29.89
N ALA A 102 6.32 -8.60 -28.69
CA ALA A 102 5.11 -9.38 -28.47
C ALA A 102 3.82 -8.56 -28.62
N ARG A 103 3.92 -7.23 -28.69
CA ARG A 103 2.79 -6.25 -28.72
C ARG A 103 1.76 -6.49 -27.61
N GLN A 104 2.27 -6.67 -26.39
CA GLN A 104 1.45 -6.93 -25.20
C GLN A 104 2.16 -6.43 -23.94
N TYR A 105 1.39 -6.30 -22.87
CA TYR A 105 1.92 -6.01 -21.54
C TYR A 105 2.31 -7.29 -20.81
N GLU A 106 3.35 -7.19 -20.00
CA GLU A 106 3.86 -8.26 -19.14
C GLU A 106 3.82 -7.80 -17.69
N LEU A 107 3.26 -8.64 -16.81
CA LEU A 107 3.22 -8.37 -15.38
C LEU A 107 4.62 -8.50 -14.79
N ILE A 108 5.17 -7.38 -14.31
CA ILE A 108 6.46 -7.29 -13.66
C ILE A 108 6.32 -7.37 -12.14
N GLU A 109 5.28 -6.69 -11.60
CA GLU A 109 5.08 -6.58 -10.17
C GLU A 109 3.61 -6.73 -9.80
N GLN A 110 3.32 -7.54 -8.77
CA GLN A 110 2.04 -7.59 -8.07
C GLN A 110 2.32 -7.38 -6.59
N ASN A 111 1.82 -6.27 -6.05
CA ASN A 111 1.95 -5.98 -4.63
C ASN A 111 0.56 -5.82 -3.99
N ASN A 112 0.30 -6.61 -2.95
CA ASN A 112 -1.01 -6.71 -2.30
C ASN A 112 -1.08 -5.95 -0.97
N GLN A 113 -0.06 -5.17 -0.63
CA GLN A 113 0.08 -4.53 0.69
C GLN A 113 0.36 -3.04 0.61
N PHE A 114 0.97 -2.56 -0.50
CA PHE A 114 1.41 -1.18 -0.60
C PHE A 114 0.25 -0.20 -0.68
N ILE A 115 -0.79 -0.51 -1.43
CA ILE A 115 -1.99 0.33 -1.49
C ILE A 115 -2.86 0.02 -0.28
N LEU A 116 -2.95 0.99 0.63
CA LEU A 116 -3.73 0.82 1.85
C LEU A 116 -5.21 0.64 1.53
N ASN A 117 -5.85 -0.28 2.24
CA ASN A 117 -7.30 -0.43 2.18
C ASN A 117 -7.97 0.69 2.99
N HIS A 118 -9.20 1.04 2.62
CA HIS A 118 -10.07 1.87 3.46
C HIS A 118 -10.76 0.95 4.49
N ASP A 119 -10.13 0.78 5.64
CA ASP A 119 -10.52 -0.18 6.68
C ASP A 119 -10.89 0.45 8.02
N ASN A 120 -11.10 1.77 8.03
CA ASN A 120 -11.50 2.55 9.21
C ASN A 120 -12.58 3.58 8.81
N GLU A 121 -13.76 3.47 9.40
CA GLU A 121 -14.90 4.35 9.13
C GLU A 121 -14.65 5.83 9.50
N ASN A 122 -13.74 6.08 10.42
CA ASN A 122 -13.37 7.44 10.86
C ASN A 122 -12.21 8.03 10.04
N MET A 123 -11.71 7.32 9.04
CA MET A 123 -10.62 7.75 8.17
C MET A 123 -11.15 7.96 6.75
N GLU A 124 -10.71 9.03 6.09
CA GLU A 124 -10.89 9.19 4.64
C GLU A 124 -10.16 8.08 3.88
N ASP A 125 -10.51 7.87 2.61
CA ASP A 125 -9.78 6.89 1.79
C ASP A 125 -8.28 7.22 1.77
N PRO A 126 -7.40 6.32 2.25
CA PRO A 126 -5.99 6.60 2.34
C PRO A 126 -5.27 6.63 0.98
N TYR A 127 -5.84 6.07 -0.08
CA TYR A 127 -5.27 6.16 -1.42
C TYR A 127 -5.58 7.54 -2.02
N LEU A 128 -4.54 8.31 -2.34
CA LEU A 128 -4.70 9.64 -2.90
C LEU A 128 -4.63 9.64 -4.43
N ASP A 129 -3.46 9.30 -4.97
CA ASP A 129 -3.20 9.34 -6.41
C ASP A 129 -1.97 8.49 -6.79
N MET A 130 -1.73 8.39 -8.10
CA MET A 130 -0.57 7.73 -8.66
C MET A 130 -0.20 8.38 -10.00
N TYR A 131 1.10 8.68 -10.20
CA TYR A 131 1.58 9.20 -11.48
C TYR A 131 3.03 8.78 -11.77
N ILE A 132 3.36 8.77 -13.07
CA ILE A 132 4.73 8.54 -13.53
C ILE A 132 5.32 9.85 -14.02
N HIS A 133 6.47 10.22 -13.47
CA HIS A 133 7.22 11.41 -13.90
C HIS A 133 8.70 11.09 -14.09
N LYS A 134 9.21 11.29 -15.33
CA LYS A 134 10.62 11.04 -15.68
C LYS A 134 11.11 9.63 -15.29
N GLY A 135 10.29 8.60 -15.53
CA GLY A 135 10.61 7.21 -15.22
C GLY A 135 10.58 6.88 -13.71
N VAL A 136 9.92 7.70 -12.91
CA VAL A 136 9.71 7.48 -11.47
C VAL A 136 8.21 7.32 -11.23
N LEU A 137 7.83 6.21 -10.63
CA LEU A 137 6.48 5.97 -10.13
C LEU A 137 6.31 6.67 -8.78
N ASN A 138 5.33 7.57 -8.70
CA ASN A 138 4.96 8.27 -7.48
C ASN A 138 3.60 7.75 -7.03
N ILE A 139 3.49 7.41 -5.73
CA ILE A 139 2.24 6.91 -5.12
C ILE A 139 1.93 7.74 -3.90
N GLY A 140 0.77 8.40 -3.91
CA GLY A 140 0.29 9.29 -2.87
C GLY A 140 -0.60 8.55 -1.86
N ILE A 141 -0.35 8.80 -0.58
CA ILE A 141 -1.14 8.32 0.56
C ILE A 141 -1.56 9.52 1.40
N TYR A 142 -2.84 9.61 1.68
CA TYR A 142 -3.45 10.67 2.49
C TYR A 142 -4.00 10.08 3.78
N ILE A 143 -3.61 10.63 4.93
CA ILE A 143 -4.17 10.22 6.22
C ILE A 143 -4.92 11.38 6.84
N PHE A 144 -6.22 11.20 6.94
CA PHE A 144 -7.14 12.15 7.57
C PHE A 144 -8.14 11.38 8.44
N MET A 145 -8.09 11.63 9.73
CA MET A 145 -9.03 11.06 10.69
C MET A 145 -10.14 12.08 10.98
N ASN A 146 -11.40 11.73 10.70
CA ASN A 146 -12.56 12.58 11.03
C ASN A 146 -12.74 12.71 12.54
N MET A 147 -12.44 11.63 13.29
CA MET A 147 -12.45 11.58 14.74
C MET A 147 -11.18 10.93 15.28
N GLY A 148 -10.74 11.34 16.46
CA GLY A 148 -9.62 10.70 17.16
C GLY A 148 -8.23 11.15 16.76
N GLY A 149 -8.09 12.05 15.77
CA GLY A 149 -6.77 12.54 15.33
C GLY A 149 -6.77 14.02 14.98
N TRP A 150 -5.74 14.73 15.39
CA TRP A 150 -5.52 16.14 15.02
C TRP A 150 -4.59 16.29 13.83
N GLU A 151 -3.89 15.24 13.44
CA GLU A 151 -2.91 15.28 12.37
C GLU A 151 -3.51 14.87 11.03
N VAL A 152 -3.13 15.61 9.99
CA VAL A 152 -3.41 15.32 8.59
C VAL A 152 -2.08 15.15 7.89
N SER A 153 -1.91 14.10 7.11
CA SER A 153 -0.67 13.91 6.36
C SER A 153 -0.89 13.51 4.90
N ASN A 154 -0.01 14.04 4.05
CA ASN A 154 0.18 13.63 2.66
C ASN A 154 1.57 13.03 2.51
N ASN A 155 1.64 11.81 2.01
CA ASN A 155 2.89 11.08 1.86
C ASN A 155 3.00 10.59 0.42
N THR A 156 4.08 10.95 -0.28
CA THR A 156 4.33 10.49 -1.64
C THR A 156 5.58 9.63 -1.65
N TYR A 157 5.46 8.40 -2.10
CA TYR A 157 6.56 7.44 -2.21
C TYR A 157 7.04 7.36 -3.66
N GLN A 158 8.37 7.41 -3.87
CA GLN A 158 8.99 7.54 -5.18
C GLN A 158 9.78 6.29 -5.51
N PHE A 159 9.31 5.50 -6.48
CA PHE A 159 9.94 4.27 -6.93
C PHE A 159 10.55 4.42 -8.32
N ARG A 160 11.79 3.95 -8.48
CA ARG A 160 12.47 3.88 -9.77
C ARG A 160 12.84 2.45 -10.08
N TYR A 161 12.57 2.03 -11.33
CA TYR A 161 13.03 0.74 -11.81
C TYR A 161 14.53 0.80 -12.10
N GLN A 162 15.29 -0.02 -11.39
CA GLN A 162 16.72 -0.17 -11.52
C GLN A 162 17.16 -1.53 -10.96
N HIS A 163 18.16 -2.16 -11.55
CA HIS A 163 18.65 -3.49 -11.13
C HIS A 163 17.56 -4.56 -11.03
N ASN A 164 16.58 -4.51 -11.95
CA ASN A 164 15.42 -5.40 -12.02
C ASN A 164 14.45 -5.31 -10.82
N GLU A 165 14.44 -4.19 -10.11
CA GLU A 165 13.52 -3.96 -9.00
C GLU A 165 13.04 -2.51 -8.97
N PHE A 166 11.89 -2.26 -8.31
CA PHE A 166 11.38 -0.92 -8.03
C PHE A 166 11.96 -0.41 -6.72
N ALA A 167 13.14 0.22 -6.79
CA ALA A 167 13.81 0.78 -5.63
C ALA A 167 13.12 2.05 -5.13
N LEU A 168 12.90 2.17 -3.82
CA LEU A 168 12.42 3.38 -3.16
C LEU A 168 13.57 4.38 -3.12
N ILE A 169 13.50 5.41 -3.97
CA ILE A 169 14.57 6.42 -4.12
C ILE A 169 14.32 7.69 -3.32
N GLY A 170 13.07 7.93 -2.93
CA GLY A 170 12.67 9.10 -2.17
C GLY A 170 11.28 8.96 -1.57
N ALA A 171 10.98 9.85 -0.63
CA ALA A 171 9.64 10.06 -0.11
C ALA A 171 9.48 11.51 0.35
N ASP A 172 8.30 12.08 0.10
CA ASP A 172 7.90 13.39 0.63
C ASP A 172 6.72 13.19 1.58
N CYS A 173 6.91 13.56 2.85
CA CYS A 173 5.91 13.44 3.90
C CYS A 173 5.60 14.84 4.44
N ARG A 174 4.34 15.25 4.30
CA ARG A 174 3.86 16.52 4.81
C ARG A 174 2.79 16.29 5.83
N SER A 175 2.96 16.85 7.03
CA SER A 175 1.94 16.77 8.08
C SER A 175 1.53 18.16 8.58
N THR A 176 0.28 18.24 9.05
CA THR A 176 -0.28 19.44 9.66
C THR A 176 -1.13 19.04 10.87
N ASN A 177 -0.83 19.61 12.03
CA ASN A 177 -1.68 19.48 13.19
C ASN A 177 -2.82 20.50 13.13
N ARG A 178 -4.05 20.04 13.00
CA ARG A 178 -5.26 20.88 12.82
C ARG A 178 -5.59 21.74 14.04
N GLY A 179 -5.19 21.31 15.24
CA GLY A 179 -5.46 22.04 16.49
C GLY A 179 -4.49 23.19 16.71
N SER A 180 -3.20 22.99 16.47
CA SER A 180 -2.15 23.99 16.71
C SER A 180 -1.73 24.75 15.45
N GLY A 181 -2.07 24.24 14.26
CA GLY A 181 -1.57 24.75 12.98
C GLY A 181 -0.10 24.42 12.71
N ALA A 182 0.57 23.63 13.56
CA ALA A 182 1.96 23.23 13.34
C ALA A 182 2.09 22.36 12.08
N THR A 183 3.14 22.61 11.30
CA THR A 183 3.44 21.88 10.07
C THR A 183 4.82 21.26 10.13
N GLU A 184 4.97 20.07 9.56
CA GLU A 184 6.25 19.40 9.33
C GLU A 184 6.28 18.78 7.93
N ASP A 185 7.29 19.17 7.13
CA ASP A 185 7.58 18.59 5.83
C ASP A 185 8.91 17.84 5.90
N ARG A 186 8.92 16.55 5.53
CA ARG A 186 10.14 15.73 5.42
C ARG A 186 10.31 15.29 3.97
N SER A 187 11.43 15.66 3.36
CA SER A 187 11.79 15.24 2.00
C SER A 187 13.01 14.33 2.05
N TYR A 188 12.80 13.05 1.80
CA TYR A 188 13.82 12.01 1.83
C TYR A 188 14.42 11.81 0.45
N ASN A 189 15.75 11.82 0.37
CA ASN A 189 16.49 11.36 -0.79
C ASN A 189 17.37 10.19 -0.37
N PHE A 190 16.92 8.97 -0.67
CA PHE A 190 17.60 7.75 -0.26
C PHE A 190 18.87 7.48 -1.07
N LEU A 191 18.97 8.02 -2.30
CA LEU A 191 20.18 7.90 -3.11
C LEU A 191 21.36 8.68 -2.50
N THR A 192 21.06 9.87 -1.95
CA THR A 192 22.08 10.71 -1.27
C THR A 192 22.11 10.48 0.23
N LYS A 193 21.24 9.64 0.77
CA LYS A 193 21.09 9.34 2.19
C LYS A 193 20.91 10.61 3.04
N LYS A 194 20.00 11.48 2.60
CA LYS A 194 19.69 12.74 3.29
C LYS A 194 18.19 12.94 3.43
N VAL A 195 17.82 13.63 4.50
CA VAL A 195 16.47 14.16 4.69
C VAL A 195 16.53 15.66 4.95
N LYS A 196 15.63 16.40 4.31
CA LYS A 196 15.34 17.80 4.62
C LYS A 196 14.07 17.81 5.48
N ILE A 197 14.15 18.45 6.64
CA ILE A 197 13.02 18.62 7.55
C ILE A 197 12.71 20.11 7.64
N SER A 198 11.49 20.51 7.30
CA SER A 198 11.01 21.89 7.42
C SER A 198 9.86 21.91 8.42
N THR A 199 9.98 22.68 9.47
CA THR A 199 8.93 22.85 10.49
C THR A 199 8.46 24.30 10.50
N GLY A 200 7.15 24.49 10.67
CA GLY A 200 6.52 25.79 10.62
C GLY A 200 5.13 25.81 11.25
N ASN A 201 4.33 26.76 10.84
CA ASN A 201 2.93 26.87 11.24
C ASN A 201 2.12 27.48 10.09
N ILE A 202 0.87 27.03 9.89
CA ILE A 202 -0.03 27.54 8.83
C ILE A 202 -0.31 29.04 8.92
N SER A 203 -0.11 29.64 10.08
CA SER A 203 -0.31 31.09 10.33
C SER A 203 0.92 31.95 10.01
N SER A 204 2.02 31.35 9.53
CA SER A 204 3.29 32.06 9.32
C SER A 204 4.08 31.46 8.15
N ASP A 205 4.66 32.33 7.32
CA ASP A 205 5.57 31.93 6.24
C ASP A 205 6.97 31.52 6.76
N ARG A 206 7.23 31.70 8.06
CA ARG A 206 8.53 31.36 8.66
C ARG A 206 8.62 29.85 8.85
N GLN A 207 9.68 29.28 8.30
CA GLN A 207 10.01 27.85 8.47
C GLN A 207 11.43 27.70 9.01
N ARG A 208 11.60 26.71 9.88
CA ARG A 208 12.92 26.22 10.30
C ARG A 208 13.28 25.02 9.44
N VAL A 209 14.43 25.06 8.77
CA VAL A 209 14.92 23.97 7.93
C VAL A 209 16.14 23.31 8.56
N VAL A 210 16.11 21.98 8.64
CA VAL A 210 17.23 21.16 9.14
C VAL A 210 17.51 20.06 8.12
N TRP A 211 18.78 19.77 7.88
CA TRP A 211 19.23 18.64 7.08
C TRP A 211 19.84 17.58 7.98
N ARG A 212 19.45 16.32 7.77
CA ARG A 212 20.04 15.18 8.48
C ARG A 212 20.58 14.15 7.50
N LYS A 213 21.59 13.40 7.90
CA LYS A 213 22.10 12.22 7.21
C LYS A 213 21.31 11.00 7.67
N LEU A 214 20.88 10.18 6.72
CA LEU A 214 20.19 8.92 7.01
C LEU A 214 21.20 7.80 7.19
N MET A 215 20.98 6.97 8.20
CA MET A 215 21.83 5.80 8.50
C MET A 215 21.26 4.52 7.88
N ILE A 216 20.91 4.58 6.61
CA ILE A 216 20.41 3.43 5.86
C ILE A 216 21.56 2.65 5.20
N LYS A 217 21.52 1.32 5.29
CA LYS A 217 22.52 0.44 4.68
C LYS A 217 22.30 0.30 3.19
N GLU A 218 21.07 -0.04 2.80
CA GLU A 218 20.64 -0.32 1.42
C GLU A 218 19.28 0.34 1.14
N LEU A 219 18.95 0.51 -0.13
CA LEU A 219 17.63 0.97 -0.53
C LEU A 219 16.60 -0.14 -0.27
N LYS A 220 15.43 0.27 0.19
CA LYS A 220 14.25 -0.59 0.13
C LYS A 220 13.73 -0.64 -1.30
N ASN A 221 13.08 -1.73 -1.67
CA ASN A 221 12.29 -1.83 -2.87
C ASN A 221 10.82 -2.06 -2.51
N ILE A 222 9.93 -2.09 -3.49
CA ILE A 222 8.50 -2.20 -3.28
C ILE A 222 8.09 -3.50 -2.54
N GLN A 223 8.90 -4.57 -2.64
CA GLN A 223 8.67 -5.83 -1.93
C GLN A 223 9.19 -5.80 -0.49
N THR A 224 10.38 -5.22 -0.27
CA THR A 224 11.02 -5.17 1.05
C THR A 224 10.51 -4.03 1.91
N PHE A 225 9.99 -2.96 1.31
CA PHE A 225 9.28 -1.89 2.03
C PHE A 225 7.91 -2.36 2.52
N LYS A 226 7.28 -3.29 1.79
CA LYS A 226 5.98 -3.90 2.07
C LYS A 226 4.82 -2.92 1.99
N ARG A 227 4.63 -2.05 2.99
CA ARG A 227 3.50 -1.11 3.08
C ARG A 227 3.92 0.25 3.67
N PRO A 228 3.19 1.33 3.36
CA PRO A 228 3.34 2.62 4.03
C PRO A 228 3.29 2.50 5.55
N PHE A 229 4.08 3.33 6.24
CA PHE A 229 4.21 3.41 7.70
C PHE A 229 4.78 2.15 8.38
N SER A 230 5.46 1.26 7.62
CA SER A 230 6.03 0.02 8.18
C SER A 230 7.55 0.05 8.36
N TRP A 231 8.23 1.04 7.82
CA TRP A 231 9.69 1.16 7.90
C TRP A 231 10.11 2.31 8.79
N GLN A 232 10.72 1.99 9.94
CA GLN A 232 11.37 2.99 10.79
C GLN A 232 12.63 3.51 10.10
N VAL A 233 12.57 4.72 9.54
CA VAL A 233 13.65 5.34 8.78
C VAL A 233 14.51 6.27 9.64
N GLU A 234 13.94 6.82 10.70
CA GLU A 234 14.59 7.57 11.78
C GLU A 234 14.07 7.07 13.12
N GLU A 235 14.71 7.44 14.24
CA GLU A 235 14.37 6.95 15.58
C GLU A 235 12.88 7.08 15.91
N ASP A 236 12.26 8.19 15.53
CA ASP A 236 10.87 8.51 15.85
C ASP A 236 10.00 8.69 14.60
N PHE A 237 10.42 8.16 13.44
CA PHE A 237 9.68 8.34 12.20
C PHE A 237 9.59 7.08 11.34
N TYR A 238 8.36 6.75 10.96
CA TYR A 238 8.03 5.61 10.10
C TYR A 238 7.52 6.10 8.74
N LEU A 239 8.05 5.48 7.69
CA LEU A 239 7.60 5.62 6.32
C LEU A 239 6.71 4.46 5.92
#